data_c61b92736fa770cdb377d51a762a0955
#
_entry.id   c61b92736fa770cdb377d51a762a0955
#
_cell.length_a   1.000
_cell.length_b   1.000
_cell.length_c   1.000
_cell.angle_alpha   90.00
_cell.angle_beta   90.00
_cell.angle_gamma   90.00
#
_symmetry.space_group_name_H-M   'P 1'
#
loop_
_entity.id
_entity.type
_entity.pdbx_description
1 polymer ?
#
loop_
_entity_poly.entity_id
_entity_poly.type
_entity_poly.pdbx_seq_one_letter_code
_entity_poly.pdbx_strand_id
1 'polypeptide(L)'
;MNESDHVLVVDDDRGIRELVGAYLEKQGLRVTLAANGREMRNALMHSTPDLVLLDIMMPGEDGLTLCRELRAGKHRAIPIVMLTARDDETDRVVGLELGADDYVPKPFAVRELLARIRAVLRRTRMLPPNLQVTEAAKLIAFGDWRLDTVGRHLLDDNGVEVAMSGAEYRLLRVFLDHPQRVLSRDQLMGLTHGNDAEFFDRSIDLLVSRLRQRLGDGAREPRYIKTLRNEGYVFSAEVTILEGRTT
;
A
#
# COMPACT_ATOMS: atom_id res chain seq x y z
N MET A 1 2.39 -18.19 -19.36
CA MET A 1 0.98 -17.72 -19.32
C MET A 1 0.94 -16.64 -18.28
N ASN A 2 0.69 -15.38 -18.68
CA ASN A 2 0.43 -14.33 -17.69
C ASN A 2 -0.89 -14.66 -17.00
N GLU A 3 -0.85 -15.06 -15.73
CA GLU A 3 -2.07 -15.14 -14.93
C GLU A 3 -2.72 -13.76 -14.90
N SER A 4 -4.02 -13.72 -15.21
CA SER A 4 -4.79 -12.47 -15.12
C SER A 4 -4.86 -12.03 -13.67
N ASP A 5 -4.67 -10.73 -13.41
CA ASP A 5 -4.75 -10.15 -12.06
C ASP A 5 -6.07 -10.49 -11.40
N HIS A 6 -6.02 -10.89 -10.13
CA HIS A 6 -7.18 -11.29 -9.35
C HIS A 6 -7.63 -10.18 -8.40
N VAL A 7 -8.86 -9.70 -8.57
CA VAL A 7 -9.48 -8.67 -7.72
C VAL A 7 -10.60 -9.30 -6.89
N LEU A 8 -10.53 -9.13 -5.57
CA LEU A 8 -11.63 -9.46 -4.66
C LEU A 8 -12.47 -8.20 -4.44
N VAL A 9 -13.72 -8.22 -4.84
CA VAL A 9 -14.68 -7.11 -4.69
C VAL A 9 -15.58 -7.40 -3.50
N VAL A 10 -15.55 -6.52 -2.49
CA VAL A 10 -16.30 -6.65 -1.24
C VAL A 10 -17.21 -5.42 -1.11
N ASP A 11 -18.51 -5.59 -1.27
CA ASP A 11 -19.53 -4.52 -1.21
C ASP A 11 -20.88 -5.18 -0.90
N ASP A 12 -21.72 -4.64 -0.04
CA ASP A 12 -23.02 -5.23 0.30
C ASP A 12 -24.08 -4.97 -0.79
N ASP A 13 -23.89 -3.91 -1.61
CA ASP A 13 -24.79 -3.64 -2.74
C ASP A 13 -24.52 -4.63 -3.89
N ARG A 14 -25.53 -5.48 -4.13
CA ARG A 14 -25.46 -6.49 -5.19
C ARG A 14 -25.29 -5.87 -6.58
N GLY A 15 -25.97 -4.74 -6.85
CA GLY A 15 -25.88 -4.08 -8.14
C GLY A 15 -24.49 -3.53 -8.43
N ILE A 16 -23.84 -2.94 -7.42
CA ILE A 16 -22.47 -2.45 -7.52
C ILE A 16 -21.52 -3.64 -7.74
N ARG A 17 -21.63 -4.70 -6.94
CA ARG A 17 -20.78 -5.89 -7.09
C ARG A 17 -20.86 -6.50 -8.49
N GLU A 18 -22.09 -6.73 -8.99
CA GLU A 18 -22.30 -7.31 -10.32
C GLU A 18 -21.81 -6.40 -11.44
N LEU A 19 -22.08 -5.10 -11.36
CA LEU A 19 -21.62 -4.11 -12.34
C LEU A 19 -20.09 -4.05 -12.39
N VAL A 20 -19.46 -3.90 -11.24
CA VAL A 20 -17.99 -3.82 -11.13
C VAL A 20 -17.35 -5.14 -11.57
N GLY A 21 -17.86 -6.27 -11.08
CA GLY A 21 -17.34 -7.59 -11.42
C GLY A 21 -17.37 -7.86 -12.92
N ALA A 22 -18.53 -7.73 -13.54
CA ALA A 22 -18.70 -7.94 -14.98
C ALA A 22 -17.81 -6.99 -15.81
N TYR A 23 -17.65 -5.74 -15.37
CA TYR A 23 -16.79 -4.80 -16.08
C TYR A 23 -15.31 -5.19 -15.97
N LEU A 24 -14.82 -5.55 -14.78
CA LEU A 24 -13.44 -5.96 -14.56
C LEU A 24 -13.09 -7.26 -15.32
N GLU A 25 -14.00 -8.24 -15.32
CA GLU A 25 -13.84 -9.49 -16.09
C GLU A 25 -13.75 -9.21 -17.60
N LYS A 26 -14.61 -8.33 -18.12
CA LYS A 26 -14.54 -7.88 -19.52
C LYS A 26 -13.20 -7.23 -19.88
N GLN A 27 -12.50 -6.67 -18.89
CA GLN A 27 -11.18 -6.05 -19.03
C GLN A 27 -10.02 -7.03 -18.81
N GLY A 28 -10.31 -8.33 -18.69
CA GLY A 28 -9.32 -9.41 -18.58
C GLY A 28 -8.81 -9.66 -17.15
N LEU A 29 -9.49 -9.16 -16.13
CA LEU A 29 -9.17 -9.44 -14.73
C LEU A 29 -9.97 -10.65 -14.25
N ARG A 30 -9.42 -11.43 -13.34
CA ARG A 30 -10.15 -12.43 -12.58
C ARG A 30 -10.84 -11.77 -11.40
N VAL A 31 -12.10 -12.08 -11.14
CA VAL A 31 -12.87 -11.43 -10.08
C VAL A 31 -13.48 -12.47 -9.14
N THR A 32 -13.42 -12.17 -7.85
CA THR A 32 -14.20 -12.85 -6.81
C THR A 32 -15.09 -11.80 -6.14
N LEU A 33 -16.35 -12.13 -5.93
CA LEU A 33 -17.33 -11.25 -5.30
C LEU A 33 -17.63 -11.73 -3.87
N ALA A 34 -17.72 -10.79 -2.94
CA ALA A 34 -18.11 -11.04 -1.55
C ALA A 34 -19.09 -9.95 -1.09
N ALA A 35 -20.16 -10.35 -0.42
CA ALA A 35 -21.21 -9.45 0.03
C ALA A 35 -20.96 -8.89 1.44
N ASN A 36 -19.96 -9.40 2.16
CA ASN A 36 -19.69 -9.04 3.57
C ASN A 36 -18.33 -9.59 4.01
N GLY A 37 -17.91 -9.25 5.24
CA GLY A 37 -16.63 -9.69 5.80
C GLY A 37 -16.50 -11.21 5.92
N ARG A 38 -17.57 -11.95 6.20
CA ARG A 38 -17.54 -13.41 6.27
C ARG A 38 -17.19 -14.03 4.91
N GLU A 39 -17.81 -13.54 3.83
CA GLU A 39 -17.54 -14.01 2.48
C GLU A 39 -16.14 -13.60 2.01
N MET A 40 -15.70 -12.39 2.38
CA MET A 40 -14.33 -11.94 2.15
C MET A 40 -13.31 -12.91 2.78
N ARG A 41 -13.48 -13.24 4.07
CA ARG A 41 -12.59 -14.20 4.76
C ARG A 41 -12.59 -15.57 4.11
N ASN A 42 -13.78 -16.04 3.72
CA ASN A 42 -13.92 -17.32 3.01
C ASN A 42 -13.16 -17.30 1.66
N ALA A 43 -13.28 -16.25 0.88
CA ALA A 43 -12.53 -16.09 -0.37
C ALA A 43 -11.00 -16.10 -0.12
N LEU A 44 -10.54 -15.41 0.92
CA LEU A 44 -9.12 -15.34 1.29
C LEU A 44 -8.56 -16.67 1.83
N MET A 45 -9.39 -17.59 2.32
CA MET A 45 -8.95 -18.95 2.66
C MET A 45 -8.62 -19.79 1.43
N HIS A 46 -9.30 -19.54 0.31
CA HIS A 46 -9.19 -20.37 -0.89
C HIS A 46 -8.27 -19.76 -1.96
N SER A 47 -8.05 -18.46 -1.92
CA SER A 47 -7.20 -17.77 -2.90
C SER A 47 -6.58 -16.50 -2.30
N THR A 48 -5.42 -16.10 -2.83
CA THR A 48 -4.80 -14.82 -2.50
C THR A 48 -5.04 -13.86 -3.67
N PRO A 49 -5.92 -12.86 -3.54
CA PRO A 49 -6.12 -11.86 -4.57
C PRO A 49 -4.92 -10.93 -4.67
N ASP A 50 -4.72 -10.36 -5.85
CA ASP A 50 -3.71 -9.32 -6.10
C ASP A 50 -4.13 -7.94 -5.58
N LEU A 51 -5.46 -7.74 -5.38
CA LEU A 51 -6.03 -6.50 -4.85
C LEU A 51 -7.40 -6.78 -4.21
N VAL A 52 -7.70 -6.08 -3.12
CA VAL A 52 -9.04 -6.04 -2.52
C VAL A 52 -9.67 -4.68 -2.80
N LEU A 53 -10.84 -4.69 -3.41
CA LEU A 53 -11.74 -3.54 -3.50
C LEU A 53 -12.76 -3.66 -2.39
N LEU A 54 -12.81 -2.70 -1.47
CA LEU A 54 -13.53 -2.83 -0.20
C LEU A 54 -14.44 -1.63 0.04
N ASP A 55 -15.74 -1.87 0.14
CA ASP A 55 -16.67 -0.83 0.57
C ASP A 55 -16.51 -0.53 2.07
N ILE A 56 -16.55 0.75 2.43
CA ILE A 56 -16.52 1.19 3.82
C ILE A 56 -17.85 0.95 4.50
N MET A 57 -18.93 1.31 3.82
CA MET A 57 -20.28 1.38 4.41
C MET A 57 -21.04 0.07 4.21
N MET A 58 -20.71 -0.95 4.98
CA MET A 58 -21.41 -2.23 4.94
C MET A 58 -22.16 -2.49 6.25
N PRO A 59 -23.36 -3.10 6.21
CA PRO A 59 -24.12 -3.44 7.40
C PRO A 59 -23.39 -4.52 8.22
N GLY A 60 -23.36 -4.31 9.54
CA GLY A 60 -22.75 -5.23 10.51
C GLY A 60 -21.27 -4.96 10.73
N GLU A 61 -20.40 -5.39 9.86
CA GLU A 61 -18.97 -5.12 9.89
C GLU A 61 -18.58 -4.09 8.82
N ASP A 62 -18.08 -2.93 9.24
CA ASP A 62 -17.64 -1.89 8.32
C ASP A 62 -16.31 -2.24 7.64
N GLY A 63 -16.07 -1.64 6.47
CA GLY A 63 -14.86 -1.89 5.70
C GLY A 63 -13.59 -1.41 6.39
N LEU A 64 -13.65 -0.41 7.29
CA LEU A 64 -12.49 0.06 8.06
C LEU A 64 -12.03 -1.02 9.04
N THR A 65 -12.96 -1.71 9.68
CA THR A 65 -12.67 -2.85 10.56
C THR A 65 -12.04 -4.00 9.78
N LEU A 66 -12.58 -4.34 8.60
CA LEU A 66 -12.02 -5.37 7.74
C LEU A 66 -10.63 -5.00 7.20
N CYS A 67 -10.42 -3.73 6.85
CA CYS A 67 -9.10 -3.23 6.45
C CYS A 67 -8.07 -3.40 7.58
N ARG A 68 -8.43 -3.04 8.81
CA ARG A 68 -7.56 -3.22 10.00
C ARG A 68 -7.23 -4.69 10.22
N GLU A 69 -8.21 -5.59 10.10
CA GLU A 69 -8.01 -7.03 10.19
C GLU A 69 -7.04 -7.55 9.13
N LEU A 70 -7.23 -7.17 7.88
CA LEU A 70 -6.34 -7.53 6.78
C LEU A 70 -4.90 -7.08 7.05
N ARG A 71 -4.72 -5.84 7.55
CA ARG A 71 -3.39 -5.27 7.87
C ARG A 71 -2.71 -5.91 9.08
N ALA A 72 -3.49 -6.45 10.01
CA ALA A 72 -2.96 -7.19 11.17
C ALA A 72 -2.65 -8.67 10.85
N GLY A 73 -3.25 -9.23 9.79
CA GLY A 73 -3.19 -10.65 9.45
C GLY A 73 -2.14 -11.02 8.41
N LYS A 74 -2.18 -12.28 7.97
CA LYS A 74 -1.30 -12.85 6.93
C LYS A 74 -1.45 -12.18 5.56
N HIS A 75 -2.58 -11.55 5.30
CA HIS A 75 -2.90 -10.88 4.04
C HIS A 75 -2.55 -9.38 4.02
N ARG A 76 -1.76 -8.92 4.99
CA ARG A 76 -1.41 -7.51 5.19
C ARG A 76 -0.71 -6.82 4.03
N ALA A 77 -0.06 -7.58 3.14
CA ALA A 77 0.61 -7.06 1.95
C ALA A 77 -0.32 -6.85 0.75
N ILE A 78 -1.53 -7.42 0.76
CA ILE A 78 -2.49 -7.26 -0.35
C ILE A 78 -2.92 -5.79 -0.43
N PRO A 79 -2.81 -5.15 -1.60
CA PRO A 79 -3.29 -3.78 -1.80
C PRO A 79 -4.79 -3.69 -1.58
N ILE A 80 -5.23 -2.61 -0.94
CA ILE A 80 -6.65 -2.33 -0.66
C ILE A 80 -7.02 -0.99 -1.28
N VAL A 81 -8.04 -1.00 -2.14
CA VAL A 81 -8.72 0.20 -2.63
C VAL A 81 -10.07 0.29 -1.93
N MET A 82 -10.29 1.39 -1.20
CA MET A 82 -11.54 1.60 -0.47
C MET A 82 -12.57 2.32 -1.34
N LEU A 83 -13.82 1.87 -1.28
CA LEU A 83 -14.96 2.61 -1.79
C LEU A 83 -15.59 3.40 -0.65
N THR A 84 -15.80 4.70 -0.82
CA THR A 84 -16.26 5.60 0.27
C THR A 84 -17.42 6.47 -0.20
N ALA A 85 -18.27 6.92 0.72
CA ALA A 85 -19.25 7.96 0.42
C ALA A 85 -18.55 9.29 0.11
N ARG A 86 -19.14 10.10 -0.77
CA ARG A 86 -18.50 11.31 -1.34
C ARG A 86 -18.15 12.40 -0.31
N ASP A 87 -18.86 12.45 0.81
CA ASP A 87 -18.81 13.58 1.75
C ASP A 87 -18.08 13.29 3.07
N ASP A 88 -17.47 12.11 3.22
CA ASP A 88 -16.79 11.76 4.47
C ASP A 88 -15.27 11.93 4.36
N GLU A 89 -14.83 13.18 4.54
CA GLU A 89 -13.40 13.51 4.62
C GLU A 89 -12.74 12.79 5.81
N THR A 90 -13.51 12.52 6.87
CA THR A 90 -13.08 11.80 8.07
C THR A 90 -12.81 10.33 7.75
N ASP A 91 -13.71 9.65 7.06
CA ASP A 91 -13.54 8.25 6.65
C ASP A 91 -12.35 8.07 5.70
N ARG A 92 -12.09 9.05 4.84
CA ARG A 92 -10.90 9.04 3.96
C ARG A 92 -9.61 9.14 4.75
N VAL A 93 -9.55 10.02 5.75
CA VAL A 93 -8.37 10.17 6.62
C VAL A 93 -8.18 8.90 7.46
N VAL A 94 -9.24 8.41 8.12
CA VAL A 94 -9.20 7.20 8.96
C VAL A 94 -8.82 5.97 8.15
N GLY A 95 -9.37 5.79 6.98
CA GLY A 95 -9.05 4.63 6.16
C GLY A 95 -7.62 4.70 5.59
N LEU A 96 -7.11 5.91 5.22
CA LEU A 96 -5.68 6.10 4.95
C LEU A 96 -4.84 5.77 6.18
N GLU A 97 -5.25 6.14 7.38
CA GLU A 97 -4.60 5.76 8.64
C GLU A 97 -4.60 4.24 8.86
N LEU A 98 -5.62 3.53 8.42
CA LEU A 98 -5.74 2.08 8.55
C LEU A 98 -4.99 1.27 7.49
N GLY A 99 -4.39 1.87 6.46
CA GLY A 99 -3.52 1.15 5.54
C GLY A 99 -4.09 0.91 4.15
N ALA A 100 -5.17 1.57 3.74
CA ALA A 100 -5.60 1.52 2.34
C ALA A 100 -4.55 2.13 1.40
N ASP A 101 -4.48 1.60 0.18
CA ASP A 101 -3.52 2.02 -0.85
C ASP A 101 -4.13 3.06 -1.80
N ASP A 102 -5.45 3.14 -1.91
CA ASP A 102 -6.20 4.15 -2.66
C ASP A 102 -7.66 4.24 -2.19
N TYR A 103 -8.36 5.31 -2.62
CA TYR A 103 -9.77 5.61 -2.31
C TYR A 103 -10.52 6.02 -3.56
N VAL A 104 -11.76 5.54 -3.68
CA VAL A 104 -12.68 5.90 -4.76
C VAL A 104 -14.01 6.33 -4.15
N PRO A 105 -14.38 7.61 -4.27
CA PRO A 105 -15.66 8.09 -3.77
C PRO A 105 -16.81 7.57 -4.62
N LYS A 106 -17.89 7.12 -3.97
CA LYS A 106 -19.18 6.79 -4.60
C LYS A 106 -20.00 8.09 -4.79
N PRO A 107 -20.67 8.31 -5.94
CA PRO A 107 -20.70 7.46 -7.12
C PRO A 107 -19.45 7.60 -7.97
N PHE A 108 -18.97 6.51 -8.56
CA PHE A 108 -17.79 6.47 -9.41
C PHE A 108 -18.10 5.98 -10.83
N ALA A 109 -17.29 6.39 -11.78
CA ALA A 109 -17.29 5.77 -13.10
C ALA A 109 -16.44 4.49 -13.06
N VAL A 110 -17.00 3.34 -13.51
CA VAL A 110 -16.27 2.05 -13.50
C VAL A 110 -14.97 2.09 -14.29
N ARG A 111 -14.87 3.00 -15.28
CA ARG A 111 -13.64 3.23 -16.04
C ARG A 111 -12.56 3.90 -15.20
N GLU A 112 -12.92 4.84 -14.34
CA GLU A 112 -12.02 5.48 -13.38
C GLU A 112 -11.53 4.47 -12.35
N LEU A 113 -12.46 3.68 -11.79
CA LEU A 113 -12.14 2.62 -10.85
C LEU A 113 -11.11 1.63 -11.44
N LEU A 114 -11.31 1.17 -12.69
CA LEU A 114 -10.35 0.30 -13.37
C LEU A 114 -8.98 0.96 -13.52
N ALA A 115 -8.92 2.23 -13.88
CA ALA A 115 -7.66 2.95 -14.02
C ALA A 115 -6.90 3.01 -12.69
N ARG A 116 -7.59 3.24 -11.57
CA ARG A 116 -7.02 3.23 -10.22
C ARG A 116 -6.57 1.84 -9.79
N ILE A 117 -7.37 0.80 -10.01
CA ILE A 117 -7.00 -0.59 -9.75
C ILE A 117 -5.69 -0.94 -10.50
N ARG A 118 -5.63 -0.64 -11.81
CA ARG A 118 -4.42 -0.88 -12.60
C ARG A 118 -3.22 -0.07 -12.12
N ALA A 119 -3.42 1.17 -11.67
CA ALA A 119 -2.36 2.01 -11.12
C ALA A 119 -1.83 1.42 -9.79
N VAL A 120 -2.70 0.94 -8.90
CA VAL A 120 -2.32 0.28 -7.66
C VAL A 120 -1.58 -1.03 -7.94
N LEU A 121 -2.11 -1.90 -8.80
CA LEU A 121 -1.46 -3.17 -9.18
C LEU A 121 -0.09 -2.94 -9.83
N ARG A 122 0.04 -1.96 -10.71
CA ARG A 122 1.33 -1.57 -11.30
C ARG A 122 2.30 -1.12 -10.22
N ARG A 123 1.87 -0.24 -9.32
CA ARG A 123 2.69 0.28 -8.22
C ARG A 123 3.16 -0.81 -7.25
N THR A 124 2.36 -1.83 -7.00
CA THR A 124 2.75 -2.96 -6.13
C THR A 124 3.74 -3.91 -6.77
N ARG A 125 3.76 -4.01 -8.10
CA ARG A 125 4.62 -4.93 -8.86
C ARG A 125 5.89 -4.27 -9.39
N MET A 126 5.81 -2.99 -9.77
CA MET A 126 6.92 -2.28 -10.37
C MET A 126 7.46 -1.23 -9.39
N LEU A 127 8.74 -1.27 -9.14
CA LEU A 127 9.42 -0.08 -8.64
C LEU A 127 9.39 0.98 -9.73
N PRO A 128 9.18 2.27 -9.41
CA PRO A 128 9.37 3.35 -10.36
C PRO A 128 10.70 3.20 -11.11
N PRO A 129 10.81 3.60 -12.37
CA PRO A 129 12.02 3.42 -13.18
C PRO A 129 13.30 3.97 -12.51
N ASN A 130 13.15 5.02 -11.70
CA ASN A 130 14.22 5.62 -10.92
C ASN A 130 14.66 4.78 -9.70
N LEU A 131 13.88 3.78 -9.29
CA LEU A 131 14.19 2.84 -8.20
C LEU A 131 14.60 1.45 -8.72
N GLN A 132 14.61 1.22 -10.04
CA GLN A 132 15.01 -0.05 -10.66
C GLN A 132 16.53 -0.23 -10.74
N VAL A 133 17.30 0.79 -10.38
CA VAL A 133 18.76 0.76 -10.45
C VAL A 133 19.33 0.06 -9.21
N THR A 134 19.17 -1.20 -9.14
CA THR A 134 20.09 -2.18 -8.54
C THR A 134 19.37 -3.52 -8.32
N GLU A 135 19.24 -4.32 -9.37
CA GLU A 135 18.79 -5.72 -9.26
C GLU A 135 19.71 -6.60 -8.38
N ALA A 136 20.84 -6.07 -7.93
CA ALA A 136 21.84 -6.82 -7.17
C ALA A 136 21.63 -6.82 -5.64
N ALA A 137 20.90 -5.85 -5.08
CA ALA A 137 20.77 -5.75 -3.63
C ALA A 137 19.56 -6.53 -3.13
N LYS A 138 19.76 -7.75 -2.65
CA LYS A 138 18.68 -8.54 -2.02
C LYS A 138 18.31 -8.03 -0.64
N LEU A 139 19.26 -7.43 0.09
CA LEU A 139 19.10 -6.90 1.44
C LEU A 139 19.72 -5.52 1.58
N ILE A 140 19.00 -4.59 2.18
CA ILE A 140 19.47 -3.24 2.53
C ILE A 140 19.40 -3.08 4.04
N ALA A 141 20.54 -2.88 4.69
CA ALA A 141 20.61 -2.68 6.14
C ALA A 141 20.60 -1.20 6.50
N PHE A 142 19.88 -0.85 7.56
CA PHE A 142 19.86 0.49 8.14
C PHE A 142 19.46 0.40 9.63
N GLY A 143 20.28 0.94 10.51
CA GLY A 143 20.09 0.81 11.95
C GLY A 143 19.86 -0.64 12.37
N ASP A 144 18.76 -0.89 13.08
CA ASP A 144 18.39 -2.21 13.60
C ASP A 144 17.54 -3.02 12.59
N TRP A 145 17.42 -2.56 11.33
CA TRP A 145 16.55 -3.14 10.32
C TRP A 145 17.29 -3.59 9.07
N ARG A 146 16.74 -4.60 8.42
CA ARG A 146 17.12 -5.01 7.06
C ARG A 146 15.88 -5.08 6.19
N LEU A 147 15.91 -4.45 5.03
CA LEU A 147 14.85 -4.54 4.03
C LEU A 147 15.19 -5.66 3.04
N ASP A 148 14.37 -6.70 2.99
CA ASP A 148 14.39 -7.67 1.89
C ASP A 148 13.65 -7.06 0.70
N THR A 149 14.39 -6.82 -0.38
CA THR A 149 13.84 -6.17 -1.58
C THR A 149 13.08 -7.15 -2.47
N VAL A 150 13.32 -8.45 -2.36
CA VAL A 150 12.64 -9.50 -3.09
C VAL A 150 11.32 -9.86 -2.39
N GLY A 151 11.41 -10.16 -1.08
CA GLY A 151 10.25 -10.47 -0.25
C GLY A 151 9.41 -9.25 0.11
N ARG A 152 9.93 -8.02 -0.08
CA ARG A 152 9.28 -6.73 0.24
C ARG A 152 8.80 -6.63 1.69
N HIS A 153 9.63 -7.10 2.61
CA HIS A 153 9.39 -7.04 4.04
C HIS A 153 10.63 -6.57 4.79
N LEU A 154 10.44 -6.12 6.02
CA LEU A 154 11.53 -5.83 6.94
C LEU A 154 11.92 -7.08 7.72
N LEU A 155 13.18 -7.15 8.08
CA LEU A 155 13.71 -8.08 9.08
C LEU A 155 14.24 -7.26 10.24
N ASP A 156 13.85 -7.61 11.47
CA ASP A 156 14.45 -7.04 12.68
C ASP A 156 15.84 -7.65 12.96
N ASP A 157 16.48 -7.22 14.05
CA ASP A 157 17.78 -7.74 14.47
C ASP A 157 17.79 -9.26 14.73
N ASN A 158 16.64 -9.81 15.12
CA ASN A 158 16.46 -11.23 15.40
C ASN A 158 16.10 -12.03 14.13
N GLY A 159 15.96 -11.37 12.98
CA GLY A 159 15.55 -11.96 11.72
C GLY A 159 14.04 -12.23 11.64
N VAL A 160 13.24 -11.62 12.50
CA VAL A 160 11.78 -11.73 12.45
C VAL A 160 11.25 -10.87 11.31
N GLU A 161 10.41 -11.47 10.47
CA GLU A 161 9.78 -10.77 9.37
C GLU A 161 8.69 -9.81 9.84
N VAL A 162 8.82 -8.55 9.43
CA VAL A 162 7.82 -7.50 9.61
C VAL A 162 7.31 -7.05 8.24
N ALA A 163 6.11 -7.50 7.89
CA ALA A 163 5.56 -7.19 6.59
C ALA A 163 5.14 -5.72 6.48
N MET A 164 5.17 -5.23 5.25
CA MET A 164 4.85 -3.86 4.87
C MET A 164 3.72 -3.86 3.85
N SER A 165 2.92 -2.79 3.84
CA SER A 165 2.06 -2.52 2.68
C SER A 165 2.91 -2.08 1.48
N GLY A 166 2.37 -2.21 0.28
CA GLY A 166 3.08 -1.77 -0.93
C GLY A 166 3.47 -0.29 -0.90
N ALA A 167 2.63 0.56 -0.29
CA ALA A 167 2.91 1.99 -0.13
C ALA A 167 4.04 2.27 0.86
N GLU A 168 4.05 1.61 2.02
CA GLU A 168 5.14 1.70 3.01
C GLU A 168 6.47 1.24 2.42
N TYR A 169 6.46 0.12 1.68
CA TYR A 169 7.64 -0.40 1.02
C TYR A 169 8.21 0.62 0.01
N ARG A 170 7.38 1.21 -0.85
CA ARG A 170 7.85 2.21 -1.83
C ARG A 170 8.41 3.45 -1.14
N LEU A 171 7.72 3.97 -0.11
CA LEU A 171 8.22 5.13 0.63
C LEU A 171 9.57 4.83 1.30
N LEU A 172 9.70 3.68 1.94
CA LEU A 172 10.97 3.27 2.54
C LEU A 172 12.08 3.15 1.49
N ARG A 173 11.78 2.53 0.33
CA ARG A 173 12.74 2.45 -0.78
C ARG A 173 13.21 3.82 -1.24
N VAL A 174 12.28 4.78 -1.42
CA VAL A 174 12.63 6.15 -1.78
C VAL A 174 13.60 6.75 -0.76
N PHE A 175 13.36 6.56 0.53
CA PHE A 175 14.26 7.04 1.58
C PHE A 175 15.62 6.35 1.57
N LEU A 176 15.67 5.04 1.39
CA LEU A 176 16.92 4.27 1.35
C LEU A 176 17.75 4.53 0.09
N ASP A 177 17.12 4.91 -1.01
CA ASP A 177 17.80 5.30 -2.25
C ASP A 177 18.28 6.78 -2.21
N HIS A 178 17.79 7.58 -1.25
CA HIS A 178 18.18 8.98 -1.07
C HIS A 178 18.56 9.28 0.40
N PRO A 179 19.51 8.52 1.00
CA PRO A 179 19.87 8.72 2.39
C PRO A 179 20.48 10.12 2.59
N GLN A 180 20.24 10.70 3.75
CA GLN A 180 20.73 12.04 4.16
C GLN A 180 20.25 13.21 3.26
N ARG A 181 19.36 12.94 2.32
CA ARG A 181 18.80 13.96 1.43
C ARG A 181 17.42 14.40 1.93
N VAL A 182 17.19 15.70 2.01
CA VAL A 182 15.87 16.26 2.27
C VAL A 182 15.00 16.09 1.04
N LEU A 183 13.85 15.47 1.22
CA LEU A 183 12.84 15.29 0.17
C LEU A 183 11.57 16.03 0.56
N SER A 184 11.13 16.93 -0.30
CA SER A 184 9.85 17.62 -0.12
C SER A 184 8.68 16.64 -0.23
N ARG A 185 7.49 17.05 0.24
CA ARG A 185 6.27 16.26 0.11
C ARG A 185 5.97 15.93 -1.35
N ASP A 186 6.09 16.91 -2.23
CA ASP A 186 5.87 16.73 -3.67
C ASP A 186 6.89 15.78 -4.29
N GLN A 187 8.17 15.87 -3.89
CA GLN A 187 9.20 14.94 -4.33
C GLN A 187 8.91 13.51 -3.86
N LEU A 188 8.54 13.33 -2.59
CA LEU A 188 8.15 12.02 -2.06
C LEU A 188 6.92 11.47 -2.79
N MET A 189 5.92 12.31 -3.06
CA MET A 189 4.74 11.94 -3.85
C MET A 189 5.15 11.49 -5.25
N GLY A 190 5.89 12.31 -5.98
CA GLY A 190 6.35 11.98 -7.34
C GLY A 190 7.20 10.71 -7.39
N LEU A 191 8.09 10.51 -6.43
CA LEU A 191 8.96 9.34 -6.35
C LEU A 191 8.23 8.05 -5.92
N THR A 192 7.20 8.16 -5.08
CA THR A 192 6.42 6.99 -4.61
C THR A 192 5.26 6.63 -5.53
N HIS A 193 4.65 7.60 -6.21
CA HIS A 193 3.43 7.43 -7.02
C HIS A 193 3.64 7.62 -8.52
N GLY A 194 4.77 8.18 -8.93
CA GLY A 194 5.03 8.51 -10.34
C GLY A 194 4.15 9.67 -10.83
N ASN A 195 3.87 9.73 -12.13
CA ASN A 195 3.08 10.82 -12.75
C ASN A 195 1.58 10.86 -12.36
N ASP A 196 1.11 9.93 -11.53
CA ASP A 196 -0.30 9.87 -11.08
C ASP A 196 -0.54 10.72 -9.82
N ALA A 197 0.34 11.69 -9.53
CA ALA A 197 0.43 12.42 -8.26
C ALA A 197 -0.70 13.46 -7.99
N GLU A 198 -1.62 13.70 -8.92
CA GLU A 198 -2.58 14.83 -8.84
C GLU A 198 -3.64 14.74 -7.72
N PHE A 199 -3.71 13.65 -6.94
CA PHE A 199 -4.85 13.44 -6.03
C PHE A 199 -4.53 13.26 -4.53
N PHE A 200 -3.26 13.38 -4.06
CA PHE A 200 -2.91 12.86 -2.74
C PHE A 200 -2.06 13.74 -1.81
N ASP A 201 -2.24 15.05 -1.79
CA ASP A 201 -1.38 16.00 -1.04
C ASP A 201 -1.29 15.73 0.49
N ARG A 202 -2.32 15.13 1.10
CA ARG A 202 -2.31 14.76 2.54
C ARG A 202 -1.84 13.34 2.85
N SER A 203 -1.65 12.50 1.86
CA SER A 203 -1.36 11.07 2.07
C SER A 203 0.08 10.79 2.51
N ILE A 204 1.04 11.64 2.16
CA ILE A 204 2.46 11.40 2.45
C ILE A 204 2.79 11.52 3.94
N ASP A 205 2.19 12.49 4.65
CA ASP A 205 2.42 12.69 6.08
C ASP A 205 1.89 11.49 6.89
N LEU A 206 0.73 10.95 6.49
CA LEU A 206 0.15 9.75 7.08
C LEU A 206 1.00 8.52 6.77
N LEU A 207 1.49 8.40 5.54
CA LEU A 207 2.35 7.27 5.14
C LEU A 207 3.68 7.30 5.88
N VAL A 208 4.26 8.49 6.08
CA VAL A 208 5.45 8.68 6.93
C VAL A 208 5.17 8.31 8.39
N SER A 209 4.02 8.73 8.92
CA SER A 209 3.61 8.38 10.30
C SER A 209 3.53 6.87 10.50
N ARG A 210 2.92 6.14 9.57
CA ARG A 210 2.85 4.68 9.60
C ARG A 210 4.21 4.01 9.48
N LEU A 211 5.03 4.49 8.55
CA LEU A 211 6.37 3.95 8.36
C LEU A 211 7.20 4.14 9.64
N ARG A 212 7.10 5.30 10.29
CA ARG A 212 7.71 5.52 11.62
C ARG A 212 7.20 4.51 12.65
N GLN A 213 5.91 4.34 12.75
CA GLN A 213 5.30 3.38 13.68
C GLN A 213 5.80 1.95 13.40
N ARG A 214 5.93 1.58 12.13
CA ARG A 214 6.45 0.27 11.70
C ARG A 214 7.91 0.06 12.11
N LEU A 215 8.71 1.11 11.99
CA LEU A 215 10.14 1.10 12.36
C LEU A 215 10.38 1.28 13.86
N GLY A 216 9.34 1.47 14.68
CA GLY A 216 9.50 1.85 16.08
C GLY A 216 10.12 3.24 16.25
N ASP A 217 9.99 4.10 15.23
CA ASP A 217 10.63 5.41 15.16
C ASP A 217 9.74 6.48 15.82
N GLY A 218 10.11 6.92 17.00
CA GLY A 218 9.33 7.88 17.81
C GLY A 218 9.24 9.25 17.13
N ALA A 219 8.03 9.82 17.02
CA ALA A 219 7.83 11.12 16.37
C ALA A 219 8.53 12.29 17.08
N ARG A 220 8.83 12.19 18.40
CA ARG A 220 9.50 13.22 19.20
C ARG A 220 11.02 13.21 19.01
N GLU A 221 11.61 12.01 18.92
CA GLU A 221 13.04 11.81 18.73
C GLU A 221 13.26 10.75 17.62
N PRO A 222 13.01 11.11 16.35
CA PRO A 222 13.10 10.15 15.26
C PRO A 222 14.56 9.76 14.98
N ARG A 223 14.84 8.44 14.98
CA ARG A 223 16.15 7.87 14.62
C ARG A 223 16.33 7.78 13.11
N TYR A 224 15.25 7.42 12.39
CA TYR A 224 15.29 7.10 10.97
C TYR A 224 14.77 8.23 10.09
N ILE A 225 13.53 8.68 10.32
CA ILE A 225 12.88 9.66 9.47
C ILE A 225 12.66 10.96 10.25
N LYS A 226 13.43 12.00 9.97
CA LYS A 226 13.29 13.33 10.58
C LYS A 226 12.39 14.24 9.76
N THR A 227 11.57 15.05 10.44
CA THR A 227 10.76 16.11 9.80
C THR A 227 11.54 17.42 9.84
N LEU A 228 11.72 18.05 8.70
CA LEU A 228 12.22 19.42 8.59
C LEU A 228 11.03 20.32 8.26
N ARG A 229 10.72 21.25 9.19
CA ARG A 229 9.55 22.14 9.03
C ARG A 229 9.64 22.91 7.72
N ASN A 230 8.55 22.91 6.97
CA ASN A 230 8.37 23.56 5.67
C ASN A 230 9.27 23.01 4.53
N GLU A 231 10.15 22.06 4.78
CA GLU A 231 11.06 21.49 3.78
C GLU A 231 10.68 20.07 3.38
N GLY A 232 10.25 19.23 4.35
CA GLY A 232 9.86 17.85 4.10
C GLY A 232 10.46 16.86 5.09
N TYR A 233 11.00 15.77 4.59
CA TYR A 233 11.53 14.67 5.38
C TYR A 233 12.93 14.27 4.94
N VAL A 234 13.73 13.77 5.88
CA VAL A 234 15.06 13.22 5.60
C VAL A 234 15.24 11.89 6.32
N PHE A 235 15.82 10.93 5.64
CA PHE A 235 16.27 9.67 6.23
C PHE A 235 17.65 9.83 6.80
N SER A 236 17.80 9.71 8.13
CA SER A 236 19.04 10.08 8.85
C SER A 236 19.93 8.90 9.24
N ALA A 237 19.47 7.65 9.07
CA ALA A 237 20.32 6.50 9.32
C ALA A 237 21.29 6.22 8.16
N GLU A 238 22.41 5.60 8.48
CA GLU A 238 23.30 5.05 7.47
C GLU A 238 22.65 3.86 6.77
N VAL A 239 22.89 3.75 5.46
CA VAL A 239 22.31 2.72 4.60
C VAL A 239 23.45 1.90 4.01
N THR A 240 23.40 0.59 4.20
CA THR A 240 24.38 -0.35 3.66
C THR A 240 23.70 -1.39 2.80
N ILE A 241 24.17 -1.56 1.58
CA ILE A 241 23.71 -2.62 0.69
C ILE A 241 24.46 -3.90 1.03
N LEU A 242 23.73 -4.94 1.41
CA LEU A 242 24.28 -6.26 1.66
C LEU A 242 24.19 -7.09 0.39
N GLU A 243 25.32 -7.34 -0.26
CA GLU A 243 25.36 -8.27 -1.40
C GLU A 243 25.02 -9.68 -0.91
N GLY A 244 23.98 -10.27 -1.49
CA GLY A 244 23.60 -11.65 -1.18
C GLY A 244 24.76 -12.58 -1.56
N ARG A 245 25.36 -13.26 -0.56
CA ARG A 245 26.22 -14.40 -0.85
C ARG A 245 25.40 -15.41 -1.65
N THR A 246 25.76 -15.57 -2.90
CA THR A 246 25.33 -16.72 -3.71
C THR A 246 25.95 -17.96 -3.04
N THR A 247 25.10 -18.77 -2.41
CA THR A 247 25.46 -20.13 -2.02
C THR A 247 24.96 -21.06 -3.10
#